data_16ec11d310699f3f72ba038098f1db3d
#
_entry.id   16ec11d310699f3f72ba038098f1db3d
#
_cell.length_a   1.000
_cell.length_b   1.000
_cell.length_c   1.000
_cell.angle_alpha   90.00
_cell.angle_beta   90.00
_cell.angle_gamma   90.00
#
_symmetry.space_group_name_H-M   'P 1'
#
loop_
_entity.id
_entity.type
_entity.pdbx_description
1 polymer ?
#
loop_
_entity_poly.entity_id
_entity_poly.type
_entity_poly.pdbx_seq_one_letter_code
_entity_poly.pdbx_strand_id
1 'polypeptide(L)'
;MPQLLIGIASIPLALFISHLSTLVVDFPWGVQAATALAVIGYGLFLTSRPMRRHLWSGLARRHPLDIALATVLVTGVLTGAGAWFLIKQEEARLLRNFVRNGSFESGTDAWAGAESRSADSRWTLDTTDRHSGRAAFRFDYSGEKANDQWAALSQRITRLRPRTAYAATFWALVEQAEPKPLFLTADPQSANRTYVENTAAGWREYRLVLNTGDSDQIDLRFVIEAAGTVWVDDVALYELKQERPQR
;
A
#
# COMPACT_ATOMS: atom_id res chain seq x y z
N MET A 1 8.04 51.44 18.20
CA MET A 1 8.67 50.28 18.83
C MET A 1 7.91 48.95 18.75
N PRO A 2 6.58 48.85 18.52
CA PRO A 2 5.92 47.52 18.43
C PRO A 2 6.27 46.73 17.18
N GLN A 3 6.73 47.34 16.09
CA GLN A 3 7.07 46.62 14.85
C GLN A 3 8.37 45.81 14.93
N LEU A 4 9.30 46.18 15.81
CA LEU A 4 10.57 45.49 16.00
C LEU A 4 10.37 44.18 16.78
N LEU A 5 9.43 44.15 17.72
CA LEU A 5 9.10 42.95 18.52
C LEU A 5 8.39 41.86 17.68
N ILE A 6 7.59 42.24 16.68
CA ILE A 6 6.93 41.30 15.76
C ILE A 6 7.95 40.65 14.82
N GLY A 7 8.96 41.42 14.36
CA GLY A 7 10.06 40.90 13.56
C GLY A 7 10.92 39.86 14.29
N ILE A 8 11.18 40.09 15.57
CA ILE A 8 12.02 39.20 16.41
C ILE A 8 11.27 37.91 16.77
N ALA A 9 9.94 37.94 16.95
CA ALA A 9 9.14 36.76 17.24
C ALA A 9 8.91 35.84 16.01
N SER A 10 9.02 36.40 14.79
CA SER A 10 8.84 35.60 13.55
C SER A 10 10.10 34.83 13.15
N ILE A 11 11.29 35.24 13.59
CA ILE A 11 12.56 34.56 13.29
C ILE A 11 12.64 33.16 13.94
N PRO A 12 12.29 32.95 15.22
CA PRO A 12 12.27 31.61 15.80
C PRO A 12 11.24 30.69 15.15
N LEU A 13 10.10 31.21 14.72
CA LEU A 13 9.05 30.42 14.04
C LEU A 13 9.51 29.99 12.64
N ALA A 14 10.17 30.88 11.90
CA ALA A 14 10.73 30.55 10.59
C ALA A 14 11.87 29.50 10.68
N LEU A 15 12.75 29.64 11.68
CA LEU A 15 13.83 28.71 11.98
C LEU A 15 13.28 27.35 12.46
N PHE A 16 12.23 27.33 13.27
CA PHE A 16 11.56 26.11 13.73
C PHE A 16 10.87 25.40 12.56
N ILE A 17 10.18 26.11 11.68
CA ILE A 17 9.57 25.56 10.47
C ILE A 17 10.64 25.06 9.50
N SER A 18 11.76 25.77 9.34
CA SER A 18 12.90 25.33 8.53
C SER A 18 13.55 24.08 9.10
N HIS A 19 13.68 23.98 10.42
CA HIS A 19 14.25 22.79 11.08
C HIS A 19 13.29 21.59 11.03
N LEU A 20 11.98 21.82 11.14
CA LEU A 20 10.96 20.80 10.87
C LEU A 20 10.99 20.32 9.42
N SER A 21 11.24 21.20 8.46
CA SER A 21 11.32 20.79 7.04
C SER A 21 12.55 19.94 6.74
N THR A 22 13.67 20.10 7.48
CA THR A 22 14.86 19.24 7.33
C THR A 22 14.69 17.87 7.98
N LEU A 23 13.82 17.74 9.00
CA LEU A 23 13.45 16.46 9.61
C LEU A 23 12.43 15.66 8.77
N VAL A 24 11.85 16.28 7.75
CA VAL A 24 10.72 15.79 6.95
C VAL A 24 11.12 15.64 5.47
N VAL A 25 12.39 15.31 5.20
CA VAL A 25 12.92 15.15 3.82
C VAL A 25 12.20 14.07 3.01
N ASP A 26 11.44 13.17 3.64
CA ASP A 26 10.66 12.12 2.98
C ASP A 26 9.16 12.43 2.84
N PHE A 27 8.73 13.68 3.06
CA PHE A 27 7.32 14.02 2.91
C PHE A 27 6.87 14.15 1.46
N PRO A 28 5.68 13.63 1.10
CA PRO A 28 5.10 13.81 -0.24
C PRO A 28 5.02 15.28 -0.62
N TRP A 29 5.35 15.61 -1.86
CA TRP A 29 5.35 16.98 -2.42
C TRP A 29 4.09 17.79 -2.09
N GLY A 30 2.91 17.13 -1.97
CA GLY A 30 1.64 17.77 -1.62
C GLY A 30 1.62 18.42 -0.23
N VAL A 31 2.32 17.85 0.76
CA VAL A 31 2.38 18.39 2.13
C VAL A 31 3.34 19.58 2.18
N GLN A 32 4.46 19.50 1.46
CA GLN A 32 5.40 20.62 1.33
C GLN A 32 4.74 21.81 0.64
N ALA A 33 3.97 21.56 -0.44
CA ALA A 33 3.21 22.59 -1.13
C ALA A 33 2.12 23.22 -0.24
N ALA A 34 1.36 22.41 0.51
CA ALA A 34 0.33 22.90 1.42
C ALA A 34 0.93 23.74 2.57
N THR A 35 2.07 23.30 3.12
CA THR A 35 2.79 24.05 4.17
C THR A 35 3.34 25.36 3.62
N ALA A 36 3.94 25.35 2.43
CA ALA A 36 4.42 26.56 1.75
C ALA A 36 3.27 27.55 1.45
N LEU A 37 2.13 27.07 0.96
CA LEU A 37 0.94 27.88 0.70
C LEU A 37 0.37 28.49 1.99
N ALA A 38 0.36 27.73 3.09
CA ALA A 38 -0.08 28.22 4.40
C ALA A 38 0.86 29.32 4.93
N VAL A 39 2.18 29.15 4.77
CA VAL A 39 3.18 30.18 5.17
C VAL A 39 3.07 31.43 4.29
N ILE A 40 2.90 31.27 2.97
CA ILE A 40 2.71 32.38 2.03
C ILE A 40 1.38 33.10 2.32
N GLY A 41 0.29 32.33 2.52
CA GLY A 41 -1.02 32.88 2.89
C GLY A 41 -0.99 33.68 4.18
N TYR A 42 -0.30 33.18 5.20
CA TYR A 42 -0.09 33.86 6.46
C TYR A 42 0.78 35.13 6.29
N GLY A 43 1.83 35.07 5.48
CA GLY A 43 2.69 36.23 5.15
C GLY A 43 1.90 37.33 4.41
N LEU A 44 1.09 36.94 3.41
CA LEU A 44 0.20 37.87 2.69
C LEU A 44 -0.87 38.46 3.61
N PHE A 45 -1.43 37.66 4.53
CA PHE A 45 -2.34 38.14 5.57
C PHE A 45 -1.71 39.20 6.45
N LEU A 46 -0.48 38.98 6.92
CA LEU A 46 0.25 39.95 7.74
C LEU A 46 0.59 41.25 7.00
N THR A 47 0.75 41.18 5.68
CA THR A 47 1.10 42.34 4.84
C THR A 47 -0.12 43.09 4.28
N SER A 48 -1.30 42.48 4.23
CA SER A 48 -2.51 43.11 3.69
C SER A 48 -3.11 44.14 4.65
N ARG A 49 -3.07 45.42 4.25
CA ARG A 49 -3.58 46.57 5.06
C ARG A 49 -5.08 46.50 5.41
N PRO A 50 -6.01 46.10 4.53
CA PRO A 50 -7.43 46.12 4.86
C PRO A 50 -7.82 45.01 5.85
N MET A 51 -7.23 43.83 5.73
CA MET A 51 -7.52 42.67 6.59
C MET A 51 -6.98 42.85 8.01
N ARG A 52 -5.86 43.54 8.15
CA ARG A 52 -5.30 43.98 9.47
C ARG A 52 -6.25 44.91 10.21
N ARG A 53 -6.90 45.88 9.53
CA ARG A 53 -7.76 46.87 10.22
C ARG A 53 -8.95 46.25 10.91
N HIS A 54 -9.60 45.23 10.30
CA HIS A 54 -10.78 44.58 10.89
C HIS A 54 -10.44 43.61 12.01
N LEU A 55 -9.36 42.86 11.90
CA LEU A 55 -8.94 41.91 12.94
C LEU A 55 -8.22 42.58 14.10
N TRP A 56 -7.39 43.62 13.84
CA TRP A 56 -6.66 44.31 14.90
C TRP A 56 -7.54 45.19 15.76
N SER A 57 -8.68 45.68 15.30
CA SER A 57 -9.62 46.41 16.15
C SER A 57 -10.23 45.54 17.25
N GLY A 58 -10.38 44.24 17.02
CA GLY A 58 -10.81 43.25 18.03
C GLY A 58 -9.66 42.73 18.92
N LEU A 59 -8.48 42.53 18.30
CA LEU A 59 -7.30 41.97 18.95
C LEU A 59 -6.48 43.00 19.74
N ALA A 60 -6.56 44.31 19.37
CA ALA A 60 -5.85 45.38 20.03
C ALA A 60 -6.27 45.61 21.53
N ARG A 61 -7.37 45.00 21.94
CA ARG A 61 -7.82 44.98 23.35
C ARG A 61 -7.31 43.75 24.14
N ARG A 62 -6.62 42.80 23.48
CA ARG A 62 -6.09 41.62 24.14
C ARG A 62 -4.62 41.75 24.44
N HIS A 63 -4.20 41.14 25.54
CA HIS A 63 -2.79 41.14 25.91
C HIS A 63 -1.94 40.44 24.85
N PRO A 64 -0.76 40.96 24.45
CA PRO A 64 0.09 40.36 23.42
C PRO A 64 0.46 38.87 23.71
N LEU A 65 0.52 38.52 25.00
CA LEU A 65 0.74 37.13 25.42
C LEU A 65 -0.42 36.19 25.05
N ASP A 66 -1.68 36.68 25.08
CA ASP A 66 -2.85 35.86 24.70
C ASP A 66 -2.85 35.53 23.21
N ILE A 67 -2.40 36.50 22.39
CA ILE A 67 -2.28 36.32 20.94
C ILE A 67 -1.16 35.31 20.61
N ALA A 68 -0.02 35.44 21.28
CA ALA A 68 1.10 34.53 21.11
C ALA A 68 0.72 33.12 21.53
N LEU A 69 0.05 32.94 22.67
CA LEU A 69 -0.41 31.66 23.17
C LEU A 69 -1.44 31.03 22.23
N ALA A 70 -2.43 31.78 21.74
CA ALA A 70 -3.43 31.32 20.79
C ALA A 70 -2.78 30.89 19.47
N THR A 71 -1.78 31.61 18.97
CA THR A 71 -1.05 31.25 17.76
C THR A 71 -0.30 29.93 17.93
N VAL A 72 0.41 29.76 19.05
CA VAL A 72 1.14 28.53 19.37
C VAL A 72 0.19 27.36 19.47
N LEU A 73 -0.96 27.52 20.15
CA LEU A 73 -1.97 26.46 20.27
C LEU A 73 -2.57 26.07 18.92
N VAL A 74 -2.96 27.05 18.10
CA VAL A 74 -3.53 26.78 16.78
C VAL A 74 -2.51 26.07 15.88
N THR A 75 -1.26 26.53 15.87
CA THR A 75 -0.19 25.91 15.09
C THR A 75 0.09 24.50 15.59
N GLY A 76 0.13 24.29 16.90
CA GLY A 76 0.32 22.97 17.50
C GLY A 76 -0.80 21.99 17.16
N VAL A 77 -2.06 22.43 17.19
CA VAL A 77 -3.22 21.61 16.81
C VAL A 77 -3.17 21.26 15.32
N LEU A 78 -2.88 22.22 14.46
CA LEU A 78 -2.82 21.99 13.00
C LEU A 78 -1.68 21.03 12.62
N THR A 79 -0.50 21.21 13.23
CA THR A 79 0.64 20.30 13.00
C THR A 79 0.37 18.91 13.55
N GLY A 80 -0.22 18.80 14.75
CA GLY A 80 -0.60 17.52 15.34
C GLY A 80 -1.66 16.79 14.52
N ALA A 81 -2.69 17.49 14.07
CA ALA A 81 -3.74 16.92 13.21
C ALA A 81 -3.17 16.46 11.86
N GLY A 82 -2.28 17.26 11.26
CA GLY A 82 -1.58 16.91 10.02
C GLY A 82 -0.73 15.66 10.19
N ALA A 83 0.09 15.59 11.23
CA ALA A 83 0.90 14.41 11.52
C ALA A 83 0.05 13.16 11.77
N TRP A 84 -1.02 13.27 12.55
CA TRP A 84 -1.95 12.18 12.80
C TRP A 84 -2.61 11.67 11.52
N PHE A 85 -3.08 12.59 10.65
CA PHE A 85 -3.66 12.24 9.36
C PHE A 85 -2.69 11.47 8.47
N LEU A 86 -1.43 11.88 8.42
CA LEU A 86 -0.39 11.20 7.63
C LEU A 86 -0.09 9.79 8.17
N ILE A 87 -0.01 9.64 9.50
CA ILE A 87 0.16 8.33 10.14
C ILE A 87 -1.01 7.41 9.77
N LYS A 88 -2.25 7.91 9.86
CA LYS A 88 -3.43 7.12 9.51
C LYS A 88 -3.50 6.76 8.02
N GLN A 89 -3.07 7.65 7.15
CA GLN A 89 -2.99 7.39 5.71
C GLN A 89 -1.96 6.30 5.40
N GLU A 90 -0.80 6.33 6.09
CA GLU A 90 0.24 5.32 5.92
C GLU A 90 -0.20 3.96 6.47
N GLU A 91 -0.83 3.91 7.66
CA GLU A 91 -1.43 2.68 8.19
C GLU A 91 -2.46 2.09 7.23
N ALA A 92 -3.39 2.91 6.73
CA ALA A 92 -4.40 2.47 5.78
C ALA A 92 -3.79 1.94 4.47
N ARG A 93 -2.65 2.49 4.04
CA ARG A 93 -1.95 2.01 2.86
C ARG A 93 -1.27 0.66 3.09
N LEU A 94 -0.62 0.47 4.25
CA LEU A 94 0.02 -0.81 4.60
C LEU A 94 -1.00 -1.95 4.77
N LEU A 95 -2.24 -1.61 5.10
CA LEU A 95 -3.35 -2.56 5.21
C LEU A 95 -4.12 -2.75 3.88
N ARG A 96 -3.76 -1.99 2.83
CA ARG A 96 -4.45 -2.06 1.54
C ARG A 96 -4.08 -3.35 0.83
N ASN A 97 -5.10 -4.16 0.54
CA ASN A 97 -4.95 -5.26 -0.41
C ASN A 97 -4.96 -4.72 -1.85
N PHE A 98 -3.93 -5.03 -2.62
CA PHE A 98 -3.79 -4.62 -4.02
C PHE A 98 -4.39 -5.64 -4.99
N VAL A 99 -4.66 -6.88 -4.55
CA VAL A 99 -5.36 -7.90 -5.35
C VAL A 99 -6.84 -7.57 -5.40
N ARG A 100 -7.43 -7.64 -6.58
CA ARG A 100 -8.87 -7.54 -6.78
C ARG A 100 -9.49 -8.93 -6.86
N ASN A 101 -10.64 -9.10 -6.21
CA ASN A 101 -11.36 -10.36 -6.20
C ASN A 101 -10.48 -11.58 -5.84
N GLY A 102 -9.64 -11.42 -4.81
CA GLY A 102 -8.73 -12.48 -4.36
C GLY A 102 -9.45 -13.61 -3.60
N SER A 103 -10.67 -13.37 -3.14
CA SER A 103 -11.56 -14.37 -2.53
C SER A 103 -12.53 -15.01 -3.53
N PHE A 104 -12.40 -14.72 -4.82
CA PHE A 104 -13.19 -15.28 -5.92
C PHE A 104 -14.72 -15.16 -5.80
N GLU A 105 -15.22 -14.28 -4.93
CA GLU A 105 -16.64 -14.06 -4.70
C GLU A 105 -17.41 -13.47 -5.89
N SER A 106 -16.68 -12.82 -6.80
CA SER A 106 -17.19 -12.30 -8.08
C SER A 106 -16.75 -13.16 -9.27
N GLY A 107 -16.65 -14.45 -9.07
CA GLY A 107 -16.18 -15.34 -10.13
C GLY A 107 -14.68 -15.20 -10.37
N THR A 108 -14.29 -15.21 -11.66
CA THR A 108 -12.89 -14.99 -12.09
C THR A 108 -12.62 -13.55 -12.50
N ASP A 109 -13.49 -12.61 -12.13
CA ASP A 109 -13.31 -11.21 -12.45
C ASP A 109 -11.92 -10.71 -11.99
N ALA A 110 -11.23 -9.97 -12.85
CA ALA A 110 -9.87 -9.49 -12.70
C ALA A 110 -8.76 -10.54 -12.83
N TRP A 111 -9.07 -11.81 -13.06
CA TRP A 111 -8.12 -12.86 -13.28
C TRP A 111 -8.17 -13.34 -14.73
N ALA A 112 -7.00 -13.66 -15.29
CA ALA A 112 -6.86 -14.17 -16.66
C ALA A 112 -6.15 -15.51 -16.63
N GLY A 113 -6.69 -16.47 -17.38
CA GLY A 113 -6.10 -17.78 -17.54
C GLY A 113 -5.22 -17.87 -18.78
N ALA A 114 -4.21 -18.72 -18.71
CA ALA A 114 -3.37 -19.12 -19.82
C ALA A 114 -2.87 -20.55 -19.61
N GLU A 115 -2.63 -21.28 -20.71
CA GLU A 115 -2.09 -22.64 -20.64
C GLU A 115 -1.14 -22.93 -21.81
N SER A 116 -0.28 -23.91 -21.65
CA SER A 116 0.49 -24.47 -22.75
C SER A 116 -0.42 -25.26 -23.71
N ARG A 117 -0.04 -25.33 -24.99
CA ARG A 117 -0.88 -25.95 -26.06
C ARG A 117 -1.26 -27.40 -25.81
N SER A 118 -0.50 -28.14 -25.02
CA SER A 118 -0.70 -29.56 -24.73
C SER A 118 -1.23 -29.81 -23.31
N ALA A 119 -1.51 -28.76 -22.54
CA ALA A 119 -2.06 -28.92 -21.21
C ALA A 119 -3.57 -29.21 -21.29
N ASP A 120 -4.03 -30.17 -20.49
CA ASP A 120 -5.45 -30.36 -20.23
C ASP A 120 -5.75 -29.80 -18.84
N SER A 121 -6.36 -28.62 -18.80
CA SER A 121 -6.71 -27.94 -17.59
C SER A 121 -8.19 -27.59 -17.56
N ARG A 122 -8.82 -27.81 -16.42
CA ARG A 122 -10.16 -27.32 -16.13
C ARG A 122 -10.09 -26.35 -14.96
N TRP A 123 -10.68 -25.20 -15.15
CA TRP A 123 -10.76 -24.13 -14.15
C TRP A 123 -12.23 -23.91 -13.78
N THR A 124 -12.53 -24.05 -12.51
CA THR A 124 -13.88 -23.89 -12.00
C THR A 124 -13.87 -23.10 -10.71
N LEU A 125 -15.03 -22.53 -10.38
CA LEU A 125 -15.29 -22.06 -9.03
C LEU A 125 -15.92 -23.19 -8.25
N ASP A 126 -15.33 -23.50 -7.12
CA ASP A 126 -15.84 -24.50 -6.20
C ASP A 126 -16.53 -23.82 -5.02
N THR A 127 -17.78 -24.18 -4.78
CA THR A 127 -18.60 -23.68 -3.67
C THR A 127 -18.64 -24.64 -2.49
N THR A 128 -18.05 -25.83 -2.64
CA THR A 128 -17.97 -26.85 -1.61
C THR A 128 -16.67 -26.71 -0.83
N ASP A 129 -15.55 -26.80 -1.54
CA ASP A 129 -14.21 -26.69 -0.97
C ASP A 129 -13.71 -25.25 -1.13
N ARG A 130 -13.84 -24.47 -0.05
CA ARG A 130 -13.44 -23.08 0.05
C ARG A 130 -12.81 -22.79 1.41
N HIS A 131 -11.88 -21.87 1.44
CA HIS A 131 -11.28 -21.42 2.71
C HIS A 131 -12.21 -20.44 3.42
N SER A 132 -12.75 -19.46 2.67
CA SER A 132 -13.69 -18.47 3.20
C SER A 132 -14.81 -18.16 2.21
N GLY A 133 -15.76 -17.30 2.58
CA GLY A 133 -16.80 -16.81 1.71
C GLY A 133 -17.69 -17.88 1.09
N ARG A 134 -17.94 -17.78 -0.24
CA ARG A 134 -18.86 -18.63 -0.99
C ARG A 134 -18.20 -19.50 -2.03
N ALA A 135 -17.00 -19.17 -2.51
CA ALA A 135 -16.33 -19.89 -3.56
C ALA A 135 -14.80 -19.79 -3.44
N ALA A 136 -14.09 -20.81 -3.90
CA ALA A 136 -12.66 -20.80 -4.15
C ALA A 136 -12.38 -21.11 -5.61
N PHE A 137 -11.18 -20.73 -6.09
CA PHE A 137 -10.75 -21.09 -7.45
C PHE A 137 -10.11 -22.48 -7.44
N ARG A 138 -10.60 -23.38 -8.31
CA ARG A 138 -10.13 -24.75 -8.42
C ARG A 138 -9.45 -24.99 -9.77
N PHE A 139 -8.26 -25.58 -9.71
CA PHE A 139 -7.54 -26.13 -10.83
C PHE A 139 -7.67 -27.66 -10.82
N ASP A 140 -8.17 -28.25 -11.89
CA ASP A 140 -7.99 -29.66 -12.22
C ASP A 140 -7.02 -29.73 -13.39
N TYR A 141 -5.87 -30.36 -13.20
CA TYR A 141 -4.78 -30.36 -14.16
C TYR A 141 -4.20 -31.75 -14.34
N SER A 142 -4.06 -32.18 -15.60
CA SER A 142 -3.54 -33.50 -15.98
C SER A 142 -2.22 -33.41 -16.75
N GLY A 143 -1.67 -32.23 -16.97
CA GLY A 143 -0.42 -32.03 -17.70
C GLY A 143 0.80 -32.58 -16.96
N GLU A 144 1.81 -32.94 -17.72
CA GLU A 144 3.07 -33.50 -17.22
C GLU A 144 4.16 -32.42 -17.24
N LYS A 145 4.81 -32.20 -16.11
CA LYS A 145 5.93 -31.26 -15.99
C LYS A 145 7.09 -31.60 -16.93
N ALA A 146 7.35 -32.88 -17.16
CA ALA A 146 8.42 -33.35 -18.05
C ALA A 146 8.25 -32.91 -19.50
N ASN A 147 7.04 -32.53 -19.91
CA ASN A 147 6.67 -32.13 -21.28
C ASN A 147 6.52 -30.59 -21.40
N ASP A 148 7.03 -29.79 -20.43
CA ASP A 148 6.85 -28.35 -20.39
C ASP A 148 5.37 -27.89 -20.44
N GLN A 149 4.49 -28.73 -19.94
CA GLN A 149 3.06 -28.43 -19.83
C GLN A 149 2.80 -27.61 -18.58
N TRP A 150 1.95 -26.62 -18.70
CA TRP A 150 1.55 -25.75 -17.60
C TRP A 150 0.21 -25.06 -17.86
N ALA A 151 -0.46 -24.69 -16.80
CA ALA A 151 -1.56 -23.74 -16.84
C ALA A 151 -1.33 -22.65 -15.78
N ALA A 152 -1.85 -21.47 -16.03
CA ALA A 152 -1.64 -20.34 -15.12
C ALA A 152 -2.90 -19.50 -14.97
N LEU A 153 -3.10 -18.96 -13.78
CA LEU A 153 -4.07 -17.92 -13.46
C LEU A 153 -3.30 -16.67 -13.04
N SER A 154 -3.56 -15.53 -13.67
CA SER A 154 -2.79 -14.32 -13.44
C SER A 154 -3.65 -13.09 -13.22
N GLN A 155 -3.13 -12.17 -12.45
CA GLN A 155 -3.67 -10.83 -12.31
C GLN A 155 -2.57 -9.79 -12.46
N ARG A 156 -2.76 -8.82 -13.36
CA ARG A 156 -1.90 -7.65 -13.45
C ARG A 156 -2.27 -6.65 -12.38
N ILE A 157 -1.33 -6.35 -11.51
CA ILE A 157 -1.47 -5.39 -10.43
C ILE A 157 -0.62 -4.16 -10.77
N THR A 158 -1.24 -2.99 -10.76
CA THR A 158 -0.63 -1.71 -11.16
C THR A 158 -0.66 -0.70 -10.01
N ARG A 159 0.03 0.43 -10.19
CA ARG A 159 0.13 1.51 -9.20
C ARG A 159 0.80 1.06 -7.90
N LEU A 160 1.71 0.14 -8.01
CA LEU A 160 2.63 -0.21 -6.94
C LEU A 160 3.73 0.85 -6.83
N ARG A 161 4.42 0.88 -5.71
CA ARG A 161 5.61 1.71 -5.57
C ARG A 161 6.82 0.97 -6.12
N PRO A 162 7.64 1.60 -6.98
CA PRO A 162 8.92 1.04 -7.36
C PRO A 162 9.85 0.83 -6.15
N ARG A 163 10.77 -0.10 -6.26
CA ARG A 163 11.80 -0.44 -5.25
C ARG A 163 11.22 -0.72 -3.87
N THR A 164 10.03 -1.30 -3.83
CA THR A 164 9.28 -1.54 -2.60
C THR A 164 9.00 -3.02 -2.45
N ALA A 165 9.16 -3.51 -1.21
CA ALA A 165 8.86 -4.89 -0.87
C ALA A 165 7.35 -5.07 -0.63
N TYR A 166 6.83 -6.16 -1.14
CA TYR A 166 5.44 -6.60 -0.96
C TYR A 166 5.41 -8.04 -0.48
N ALA A 167 4.35 -8.42 0.22
CA ALA A 167 4.02 -9.81 0.52
C ALA A 167 2.73 -10.18 -0.17
N ALA A 168 2.76 -11.20 -1.01
CA ALA A 168 1.60 -11.90 -1.49
C ALA A 168 1.29 -13.05 -0.54
N THR A 169 0.05 -13.14 -0.05
CA THR A 169 -0.45 -14.26 0.74
C THR A 169 -1.63 -14.90 0.04
N PHE A 170 -1.84 -16.19 0.27
CA PHE A 170 -2.98 -16.92 -0.25
C PHE A 170 -3.17 -18.20 0.53
N TRP A 171 -4.38 -18.73 0.54
CA TRP A 171 -4.68 -20.04 1.06
C TRP A 171 -4.78 -21.05 -0.08
N ALA A 172 -4.25 -22.26 0.14
CA ALA A 172 -4.38 -23.34 -0.82
C ALA A 172 -4.69 -24.67 -0.13
N LEU A 173 -5.46 -25.49 -0.86
CA LEU A 173 -5.74 -26.87 -0.56
C LEU A 173 -5.28 -27.71 -1.76
N VAL A 174 -4.62 -28.83 -1.52
CA VAL A 174 -4.12 -29.73 -2.56
C VAL A 174 -4.61 -31.14 -2.31
N GLU A 175 -5.24 -31.72 -3.31
CA GLU A 175 -5.65 -33.10 -3.32
C GLU A 175 -5.08 -33.82 -4.54
N GLN A 176 -4.73 -35.13 -4.36
CA GLN A 176 -4.31 -36.04 -5.42
C GLN A 176 -3.27 -35.43 -6.38
N ALA A 177 -2.27 -34.76 -5.83
CA ALA A 177 -1.27 -34.08 -6.63
C ALA A 177 0.12 -34.67 -6.44
N GLU A 178 0.92 -34.50 -7.47
CA GLU A 178 2.36 -34.69 -7.41
C GLU A 178 3.01 -33.69 -6.40
N PRO A 179 4.21 -33.97 -5.91
CA PRO A 179 4.92 -33.01 -5.07
C PRO A 179 5.06 -31.66 -5.77
N LYS A 180 4.62 -30.59 -5.10
CA LYS A 180 4.74 -29.18 -5.59
C LYS A 180 4.04 -28.93 -6.94
N PRO A 181 2.75 -29.21 -7.05
CA PRO A 181 2.03 -29.08 -8.32
C PRO A 181 1.86 -27.61 -8.75
N LEU A 182 1.71 -26.71 -7.79
CA LEU A 182 1.42 -25.29 -7.98
C LEU A 182 2.50 -24.41 -7.36
N PHE A 183 2.79 -23.29 -7.97
CA PHE A 183 3.54 -22.21 -7.33
C PHE A 183 2.94 -20.83 -7.64
N LEU A 184 3.18 -19.88 -6.72
CA LEU A 184 2.94 -18.47 -6.93
C LEU A 184 4.24 -17.77 -7.30
N THR A 185 4.19 -16.88 -8.30
CA THR A 185 5.29 -16.00 -8.71
C THR A 185 4.76 -14.64 -9.15
N ALA A 186 5.62 -13.64 -9.13
CA ALA A 186 5.36 -12.30 -9.71
C ALA A 186 6.47 -11.86 -10.67
N ASP A 187 7.43 -12.73 -10.91
CA ASP A 187 8.59 -12.54 -11.76
C ASP A 187 8.34 -13.22 -13.11
N PRO A 188 8.59 -12.54 -14.26
CA PRO A 188 8.41 -13.12 -15.58
C PRO A 188 9.18 -14.41 -15.81
N GLN A 189 10.37 -14.54 -15.24
CA GLN A 189 11.23 -15.71 -15.32
C GLN A 189 10.89 -16.77 -14.28
N SER A 190 9.94 -16.49 -13.37
CA SER A 190 9.57 -17.37 -12.26
C SER A 190 10.76 -17.80 -11.37
N ALA A 191 11.78 -16.94 -11.27
CA ALA A 191 12.95 -17.21 -10.43
C ALA A 191 12.62 -17.11 -8.93
N ASN A 192 11.75 -16.14 -8.58
CA ASN A 192 11.22 -16.00 -7.23
C ASN A 192 9.81 -16.62 -7.18
N ARG A 193 9.69 -17.77 -6.53
CA ARG A 193 8.44 -18.54 -6.45
C ARG A 193 8.24 -19.18 -5.09
N THR A 194 6.98 -19.28 -4.69
CA THR A 194 6.56 -20.05 -3.52
C THR A 194 5.76 -21.26 -4.00
N TYR A 195 6.26 -22.45 -3.72
CA TYR A 195 5.59 -23.69 -4.05
C TYR A 195 4.51 -24.04 -3.03
N VAL A 196 3.40 -24.54 -3.54
CA VAL A 196 2.36 -25.19 -2.75
C VAL A 196 2.73 -26.67 -2.65
N GLU A 197 2.88 -27.14 -1.43
CA GLU A 197 3.16 -28.53 -1.14
C GLU A 197 1.86 -29.29 -0.92
N ASN A 198 1.87 -30.61 -1.17
CA ASN A 198 0.72 -31.47 -0.91
C ASN A 198 0.29 -31.35 0.55
N THR A 199 -0.96 -30.97 0.77
CA THR A 199 -1.49 -30.66 2.11
C THR A 199 -2.49 -31.72 2.55
N ALA A 200 -2.01 -32.88 2.98
CA ALA A 200 -2.87 -33.91 3.54
C ALA A 200 -3.73 -33.46 4.74
N ALA A 201 -3.49 -32.25 5.25
CA ALA A 201 -4.09 -31.71 6.48
C ALA A 201 -5.12 -30.58 6.24
N GLY A 202 -5.55 -30.31 5.01
CA GLY A 202 -6.51 -29.23 4.72
C GLY A 202 -5.86 -27.93 4.23
N TRP A 203 -6.61 -26.84 4.30
CA TRP A 203 -6.18 -25.52 3.86
C TRP A 203 -4.94 -25.02 4.63
N ARG A 204 -3.98 -24.44 3.88
CA ARG A 204 -2.76 -23.87 4.41
C ARG A 204 -2.49 -22.50 3.80
N GLU A 205 -2.02 -21.56 4.63
CA GLU A 205 -1.56 -20.25 4.16
C GLU A 205 -0.13 -20.33 3.62
N TYR A 206 0.09 -19.66 2.50
CA TYR A 206 1.38 -19.48 1.83
C TYR A 206 1.71 -18.01 1.68
N ARG A 207 3.01 -17.72 1.58
CA ARG A 207 3.50 -16.36 1.46
C ARG A 207 4.66 -16.27 0.47
N LEU A 208 4.60 -15.31 -0.44
CA LEU A 208 5.67 -14.89 -1.32
C LEU A 208 6.09 -13.45 -1.00
N VAL A 209 7.36 -13.22 -0.67
CA VAL A 209 7.90 -11.87 -0.55
C VAL A 209 8.58 -11.51 -1.87
N LEU A 210 8.23 -10.35 -2.41
CA LEU A 210 8.73 -9.87 -3.69
C LEU A 210 9.14 -8.39 -3.59
N ASN A 211 9.97 -7.94 -4.51
CA ASN A 211 10.32 -6.52 -4.69
C ASN A 211 9.94 -6.10 -6.10
N THR A 212 9.35 -4.92 -6.23
CA THR A 212 8.88 -4.39 -7.52
C THR A 212 10.03 -3.96 -8.45
N GLY A 213 11.27 -3.84 -7.95
CA GLY A 213 12.36 -3.25 -8.73
C GLY A 213 11.98 -1.84 -9.18
N ASP A 214 12.32 -1.48 -10.39
CA ASP A 214 11.98 -0.18 -10.96
C ASP A 214 10.55 -0.10 -11.54
N SER A 215 9.77 -1.18 -11.44
CA SER A 215 8.41 -1.26 -11.99
C SER A 215 7.37 -0.76 -10.99
N ASP A 216 6.29 -0.16 -11.49
CA ASP A 216 5.08 0.18 -10.74
C ASP A 216 3.96 -0.88 -10.92
N GLN A 217 4.29 -2.01 -11.57
CA GLN A 217 3.36 -3.10 -11.82
C GLN A 217 4.02 -4.46 -11.73
N ILE A 218 3.22 -5.49 -11.43
CA ILE A 218 3.61 -6.91 -11.45
C ILE A 218 2.49 -7.74 -12.08
N ASP A 219 2.85 -8.89 -12.62
CA ASP A 219 1.89 -9.94 -13.00
C ASP A 219 1.97 -11.06 -11.94
N LEU A 220 1.03 -11.05 -11.00
CA LEU A 220 0.92 -12.10 -9.99
C LEU A 220 0.32 -13.35 -10.64
N ARG A 221 1.05 -14.48 -10.61
CA ARG A 221 0.68 -15.70 -11.34
C ARG A 221 0.73 -16.93 -10.45
N PHE A 222 -0.36 -17.66 -10.42
CA PHE A 222 -0.40 -19.05 -10.01
C PHE A 222 -0.09 -19.91 -11.22
N VAL A 223 0.89 -20.77 -11.14
CA VAL A 223 1.28 -21.67 -12.21
C VAL A 223 1.21 -23.10 -11.70
N ILE A 224 0.41 -23.93 -12.37
CA ILE A 224 0.35 -25.37 -12.14
C ILE A 224 1.14 -26.07 -13.24
N GLU A 225 2.07 -26.95 -12.86
CA GLU A 225 3.00 -27.62 -13.78
C GLU A 225 3.11 -29.13 -13.54
N ALA A 226 2.31 -29.67 -12.62
CA ALA A 226 2.24 -31.11 -12.37
C ALA A 226 0.79 -31.51 -12.07
N ALA A 227 0.44 -32.77 -12.43
CA ALA A 227 -0.91 -33.25 -12.30
C ALA A 227 -1.44 -33.18 -10.87
N GLY A 228 -2.71 -32.77 -10.75
CA GLY A 228 -3.39 -32.67 -9.46
C GLY A 228 -4.59 -31.76 -9.45
N THR A 229 -5.28 -31.76 -8.33
CA THR A 229 -6.37 -30.82 -8.03
C THR A 229 -5.92 -29.89 -6.93
N VAL A 230 -6.00 -28.57 -7.20
CA VAL A 230 -5.56 -27.52 -6.28
C VAL A 230 -6.64 -26.43 -6.19
N TRP A 231 -6.96 -26.04 -4.97
CA TRP A 231 -7.81 -24.87 -4.71
C TRP A 231 -6.95 -23.71 -4.19
N VAL A 232 -7.33 -22.53 -4.59
CA VAL A 232 -6.71 -21.26 -4.14
C VAL A 232 -7.82 -20.32 -3.70
N ASP A 233 -7.60 -19.63 -2.56
CA ASP A 233 -8.55 -18.68 -1.99
C ASP A 233 -7.83 -17.57 -1.22
N ASP A 234 -8.55 -16.49 -0.91
CA ASP A 234 -8.11 -15.37 -0.08
C ASP A 234 -6.74 -14.79 -0.47
N VAL A 235 -6.57 -14.57 -1.76
CA VAL A 235 -5.33 -14.00 -2.32
C VAL A 235 -5.24 -12.53 -1.96
N ALA A 236 -4.12 -12.13 -1.40
CA ALA A 236 -3.86 -10.74 -1.03
C ALA A 236 -2.42 -10.33 -1.35
N LEU A 237 -2.22 -9.04 -1.62
CA LEU A 237 -0.92 -8.42 -1.78
C LEU A 237 -0.87 -7.16 -0.92
N TYR A 238 0.07 -7.10 0.00
CA TYR A 238 0.27 -5.98 0.92
C TYR A 238 1.67 -5.40 0.78
N GLU A 239 1.78 -4.09 0.93
CA GLU A 239 3.09 -3.44 1.03
C GLU A 239 3.73 -3.77 2.39
N LEU A 240 4.99 -4.17 2.37
CA LEU A 240 5.76 -4.39 3.60
C LEU A 240 6.36 -3.08 4.09
N LYS A 241 6.27 -2.84 5.39
CA LYS A 241 6.95 -1.71 6.02
C LYS A 241 8.46 -1.89 5.87
N GLN A 242 9.12 -0.95 5.24
CA GLN A 242 10.58 -0.93 5.23
C GLN A 242 11.08 -0.65 6.65
N GLU A 243 11.73 -1.63 7.27
CA GLU A 243 12.50 -1.37 8.48
C GLU A 243 13.68 -0.47 8.07
N ARG A 244 13.73 0.75 8.63
CA ARG A 244 14.93 1.58 8.46
C ARG A 244 16.10 0.84 9.10
N PRO A 245 17.22 0.64 8.39
CA PRO A 245 18.42 0.12 9.03
C PRO A 245 18.77 1.07 10.20
N GLN A 246 18.81 0.51 11.40
CA GLN A 246 19.34 1.22 12.56
C GLN A 246 20.81 1.52 12.25
N ARG A 247 21.12 2.81 12.09
CA ARG A 247 22.49 3.30 11.94
C ARG A 247 23.11 3.49 13.32
#